data_bd5f4df1bcd286d2e345776660f2db6c
#
_entry.id   bd5f4df1bcd286d2e345776660f2db6c
#
_cell.length_a   1.000
_cell.length_b   1.000
_cell.length_c   1.000
_cell.angle_alpha   90.00
_cell.angle_beta   90.00
_cell.angle_gamma   90.00
#
_symmetry.space_group_name_H-M   'P 1'
#
loop_
_entity.id
_entity.type
_entity.pdbx_description
1 polymer ?
#
loop_
_entity_poly.entity_id
_entity_poly.type
_entity_poly.pdbx_seq_one_letter_code
_entity_poly.pdbx_strand_id
1 'polypeptide(L)'
;MSDYILSCCSTADLSQEHFDKIGVHYVCFHFNMDGKEYPDDLGKSMPFAEFYKRIADGAEPTTSQVNVGQFKEYFSEFLKDGKDILHVSLSTGLSGVYNSAYIARDELLEEYPDRKIYIVDSLGASSGYGLLIDTLAELKNSGKSIEEVRDFAEERKLNVHHWFFSTDLTSYYRGGRITKTAQIFGTMLNICPLLNMDNNGKLIPRTKYRGKKKVIEEIVNRMVEHADGGLDYSGKCYISESACYDDARAVADLVESKFKKLNGKVEINSVGTVIGSHTGPGTVALFFFGDKRVD
;
A
#
# COMPACT_ATOMS: atom_id res chain seq x y z
N MET A 1 8.87 27.03 5.78
CA MET A 1 8.60 25.66 5.29
C MET A 1 8.90 24.74 6.44
N SER A 2 8.02 23.82 6.77
CA SER A 2 8.24 22.83 7.83
C SER A 2 9.38 21.90 7.45
N ASP A 3 10.47 21.91 8.22
CA ASP A 3 11.74 21.27 7.88
C ASP A 3 11.84 19.87 8.50
N TYR A 4 10.90 18.99 8.14
CA TYR A 4 10.91 17.59 8.55
C TYR A 4 10.84 16.66 7.33
N ILE A 5 11.25 15.43 7.54
CA ILE A 5 11.19 14.36 6.54
C ILE A 5 9.85 13.64 6.65
N LEU A 6 9.12 13.52 5.52
CA LEU A 6 8.04 12.56 5.36
C LEU A 6 8.60 11.32 4.68
N SER A 7 8.35 10.17 5.28
CA SER A 7 8.97 8.90 4.88
C SER A 7 7.97 7.75 4.97
N CYS A 8 8.22 6.72 4.17
CA CYS A 8 7.45 5.48 4.19
C CYS A 8 8.30 4.25 3.84
N CYS A 9 7.68 3.09 3.64
CA CYS A 9 8.35 1.91 3.09
C CYS A 9 8.06 1.78 1.58
N SER A 10 8.91 1.05 0.86
CA SER A 10 8.73 0.73 -0.57
C SER A 10 7.37 0.13 -0.91
N THR A 11 6.77 -0.59 0.06
CA THR A 11 5.45 -1.24 -0.04
C THR A 11 4.26 -0.29 -0.20
N ALA A 12 4.51 1.03 -0.34
CA ALA A 12 3.52 2.01 -0.81
C ALA A 12 3.21 1.88 -2.31
N ASP A 13 4.02 1.12 -3.04
CA ASP A 13 3.84 0.79 -4.46
C ASP A 13 3.56 2.04 -5.34
N LEU A 14 4.25 3.14 -5.05
CA LEU A 14 4.31 4.32 -5.91
C LEU A 14 5.55 4.22 -6.80
N SER A 15 5.53 4.87 -7.95
CA SER A 15 6.71 4.94 -8.82
C SER A 15 7.80 5.85 -8.24
N GLN A 16 9.05 5.66 -8.68
CA GLN A 16 10.15 6.57 -8.30
C GLN A 16 9.83 8.02 -8.69
N GLU A 17 9.30 8.22 -9.89
CA GLU A 17 8.90 9.55 -10.37
C GLU A 17 7.85 10.19 -9.46
N HIS A 18 6.90 9.38 -8.97
CA HIS A 18 5.88 9.85 -8.03
C HIS A 18 6.52 10.26 -6.69
N PHE A 19 7.37 9.43 -6.10
CA PHE A 19 8.08 9.76 -4.86
C PHE A 19 8.91 11.04 -4.98
N ASP A 20 9.65 11.18 -6.09
CA ASP A 20 10.46 12.37 -6.36
C ASP A 20 9.60 13.62 -6.47
N LYS A 21 8.47 13.52 -7.16
CA LYS A 21 7.51 14.63 -7.36
C LYS A 21 6.90 15.12 -6.04
N ILE A 22 6.55 14.21 -5.14
CA ILE A 22 5.91 14.56 -3.86
C ILE A 22 6.92 14.83 -2.73
N GLY A 23 8.22 14.58 -2.97
CA GLY A 23 9.29 14.82 -1.99
C GLY A 23 9.22 13.89 -0.77
N VAL A 24 8.87 12.62 -0.98
CA VAL A 24 8.78 11.59 0.05
C VAL A 24 9.92 10.61 -0.09
N HIS A 25 10.56 10.29 1.03
CA HIS A 25 11.62 9.29 1.11
C HIS A 25 11.02 7.92 1.43
N TYR A 26 11.69 6.85 0.99
CA TYR A 26 11.26 5.50 1.34
C TYR A 26 12.45 4.60 1.72
N VAL A 27 12.17 3.63 2.58
CA VAL A 27 13.10 2.54 2.93
C VAL A 27 12.63 1.24 2.30
N CYS A 28 13.56 0.48 1.71
CA CYS A 28 13.26 -0.74 1.00
C CYS A 28 13.05 -1.93 1.94
N PHE A 29 11.94 -2.64 1.75
CA PHE A 29 11.82 -4.04 2.14
C PHE A 29 12.72 -4.90 1.26
N HIS A 30 12.74 -6.22 1.51
CA HIS A 30 13.49 -7.17 0.71
C HIS A 30 12.63 -8.38 0.36
N PHE A 31 12.99 -9.04 -0.74
CA PHE A 31 12.44 -10.34 -1.09
C PHE A 31 13.54 -11.30 -1.51
N ASN A 32 13.34 -12.58 -1.28
CA ASN A 32 14.21 -13.64 -1.75
C ASN A 32 13.49 -14.41 -2.86
N MET A 33 14.18 -14.60 -3.98
CA MET A 33 13.69 -15.39 -5.10
C MET A 33 14.84 -16.25 -5.62
N ASP A 34 14.59 -17.56 -5.74
CA ASP A 34 15.58 -18.54 -6.19
C ASP A 34 16.89 -18.51 -5.38
N GLY A 35 16.78 -18.28 -4.06
CA GLY A 35 17.91 -18.25 -3.12
C GLY A 35 18.75 -16.97 -3.15
N LYS A 36 18.32 -15.95 -3.90
CA LYS A 36 18.97 -14.64 -3.94
C LYS A 36 18.05 -13.57 -3.33
N GLU A 37 18.63 -12.74 -2.44
CA GLU A 37 17.95 -11.58 -1.87
C GLU A 37 18.05 -10.36 -2.79
N TYR A 38 16.95 -9.62 -2.88
CA TYR A 38 16.82 -8.39 -3.65
C TYR A 38 16.10 -7.32 -2.80
N PRO A 39 16.48 -6.06 -2.94
CA PRO A 39 15.68 -4.96 -2.39
C PRO A 39 14.38 -4.78 -3.20
N ASP A 40 13.32 -4.37 -2.52
CA ASP A 40 12.09 -3.90 -3.13
C ASP A 40 12.26 -2.43 -3.54
N ASP A 41 13.06 -2.21 -4.56
CA ASP A 41 13.56 -0.91 -5.01
C ASP A 41 12.77 -0.35 -6.21
N LEU A 42 11.46 -0.59 -6.24
CA LEU A 42 10.52 -0.12 -7.27
C LEU A 42 10.85 -0.69 -8.66
N GLY A 43 11.32 -1.92 -8.70
CA GLY A 43 11.59 -2.64 -9.94
C GLY A 43 12.95 -2.36 -10.60
N LYS A 44 13.87 -1.66 -9.92
CA LYS A 44 15.23 -1.38 -10.45
C LYS A 44 16.09 -2.62 -10.48
N SER A 45 16.16 -3.37 -9.36
CA SER A 45 16.96 -4.61 -9.25
C SER A 45 16.29 -5.80 -9.94
N MET A 46 14.97 -5.81 -10.01
CA MET A 46 14.19 -6.81 -10.76
C MET A 46 12.95 -6.14 -11.34
N PRO A 47 12.88 -5.96 -12.67
CA PRO A 47 11.67 -5.41 -13.32
C PRO A 47 10.43 -6.21 -12.99
N PHE A 48 9.30 -5.53 -12.73
CA PHE A 48 8.05 -6.19 -12.34
C PHE A 48 7.60 -7.25 -13.34
N ALA A 49 7.76 -7.01 -14.64
CA ALA A 49 7.43 -8.00 -15.67
C ALA A 49 8.24 -9.30 -15.51
N GLU A 50 9.53 -9.20 -15.16
CA GLU A 50 10.39 -10.38 -14.90
C GLU A 50 9.96 -11.06 -13.60
N PHE A 51 9.72 -10.30 -12.54
CA PHE A 51 9.28 -10.80 -11.24
C PHE A 51 8.00 -11.64 -11.37
N TYR A 52 6.96 -11.08 -11.98
CA TYR A 52 5.69 -11.79 -12.14
C TYR A 52 5.76 -12.96 -13.12
N LYS A 53 6.61 -12.86 -14.15
CA LYS A 53 6.88 -13.99 -15.05
C LYS A 53 7.50 -15.16 -14.28
N ARG A 54 8.49 -14.92 -13.43
CA ARG A 54 9.11 -15.99 -12.62
C ARG A 54 8.09 -16.64 -11.68
N ILE A 55 7.20 -15.87 -11.05
CA ILE A 55 6.11 -16.44 -10.23
C ILE A 55 5.18 -17.30 -11.08
N ALA A 56 4.80 -16.85 -12.27
CA ALA A 56 3.96 -17.63 -13.19
C ALA A 56 4.66 -18.91 -13.66
N ASP A 57 5.99 -18.91 -13.77
CA ASP A 57 6.83 -20.07 -14.08
C ASP A 57 7.06 -20.99 -12.86
N GLY A 58 6.51 -20.64 -11.68
CA GLY A 58 6.54 -21.49 -10.47
C GLY A 58 7.51 -21.04 -9.37
N ALA A 59 8.16 -19.89 -9.50
CA ALA A 59 8.98 -19.37 -8.41
C ALA A 59 8.10 -18.98 -7.19
N GLU A 60 8.62 -19.24 -6.00
CA GLU A 60 7.95 -18.96 -4.73
C GLU A 60 8.76 -17.97 -3.88
N PRO A 61 8.61 -16.67 -4.12
CA PRO A 61 9.35 -15.67 -3.37
C PRO A 61 8.92 -15.63 -1.90
N THR A 62 9.87 -15.29 -1.04
CA THR A 62 9.65 -14.95 0.37
C THR A 62 10.08 -13.53 0.64
N THR A 63 9.61 -12.92 1.72
CA THR A 63 9.92 -11.51 2.03
C THR A 63 10.54 -11.34 3.40
N SER A 64 11.38 -10.31 3.53
CA SER A 64 11.86 -9.82 4.81
C SER A 64 11.53 -8.34 4.98
N GLN A 65 11.08 -7.97 6.18
CA GLN A 65 10.80 -6.58 6.52
C GLN A 65 12.08 -5.82 6.84
N VAL A 66 12.01 -4.50 6.82
CA VAL A 66 13.06 -3.63 7.34
C VAL A 66 13.23 -3.91 8.84
N ASN A 67 14.45 -4.22 9.26
CA ASN A 67 14.76 -4.50 10.65
C ASN A 67 15.17 -3.23 11.42
N VAL A 68 15.35 -3.36 12.76
CA VAL A 68 15.70 -2.24 13.64
C VAL A 68 17.01 -1.55 13.21
N GLY A 69 18.05 -2.34 12.88
CA GLY A 69 19.34 -1.81 12.45
C GLY A 69 19.24 -0.99 11.15
N GLN A 70 18.50 -1.50 10.18
CA GLN A 70 18.25 -0.78 8.91
C GLN A 70 17.46 0.52 9.12
N PHE A 71 16.46 0.52 10.01
CA PHE A 71 15.77 1.77 10.36
C PHE A 71 16.66 2.76 11.07
N LYS A 72 17.52 2.29 12.00
CA LYS A 72 18.49 3.18 12.67
C LYS A 72 19.42 3.83 11.67
N GLU A 73 19.98 3.06 10.75
CA GLU A 73 20.83 3.59 9.69
C GLU A 73 20.10 4.63 8.84
N TYR A 74 18.91 4.27 8.33
CA TYR A 74 18.08 5.12 7.49
C TYR A 74 17.64 6.42 8.17
N PHE A 75 17.15 6.37 9.41
CA PHE A 75 16.72 7.57 10.13
C PHE A 75 17.89 8.45 10.54
N SER A 76 19.05 7.84 10.90
CA SER A 76 20.24 8.58 11.28
C SER A 76 20.76 9.52 10.20
N GLU A 77 20.56 9.21 8.93
CA GLU A 77 20.95 10.09 7.83
C GLU A 77 20.26 11.45 7.95
N PHE A 78 18.96 11.46 8.25
CA PHE A 78 18.18 12.70 8.38
C PHE A 78 18.41 13.41 9.73
N LEU A 79 18.57 12.63 10.82
CA LEU A 79 18.78 13.17 12.15
C LEU A 79 20.12 13.91 12.27
N LYS A 80 21.18 13.43 11.60
CA LYS A 80 22.48 14.11 11.50
C LYS A 80 22.36 15.48 10.84
N ASP A 81 21.43 15.62 9.91
CA ASP A 81 21.12 16.90 9.24
C ASP A 81 20.14 17.77 10.04
N GLY A 82 19.84 17.37 11.30
CA GLY A 82 18.94 18.11 12.20
C GLY A 82 17.47 18.08 11.80
N LYS A 83 17.04 17.09 11.01
CA LYS A 83 15.65 16.93 10.55
C LYS A 83 14.83 16.07 11.51
N ASP A 84 13.60 16.48 11.76
CA ASP A 84 12.58 15.63 12.39
C ASP A 84 11.99 14.67 11.35
N ILE A 85 11.39 13.54 11.78
CA ILE A 85 10.92 12.48 10.90
C ILE A 85 9.46 12.13 11.20
N LEU A 86 8.63 12.10 10.18
CA LEU A 86 7.33 11.43 10.19
C LEU A 86 7.41 10.23 9.25
N HIS A 87 7.41 9.02 9.81
CA HIS A 87 7.42 7.77 9.05
C HIS A 87 6.07 7.08 9.12
N VAL A 88 5.48 6.79 7.97
CA VAL A 88 4.24 6.02 7.87
C VAL A 88 4.56 4.62 7.41
N SER A 89 4.16 3.64 8.19
CA SER A 89 4.51 2.23 8.02
C SER A 89 3.41 1.44 7.33
N LEU A 90 3.78 0.36 6.65
CA LEU A 90 2.87 -0.72 6.25
C LEU A 90 2.09 -1.23 7.47
N SER A 91 0.84 -1.65 7.27
CA SER A 91 -0.07 -2.14 8.30
C SER A 91 0.56 -3.16 9.25
N THR A 92 0.36 -2.96 10.56
CA THR A 92 0.70 -3.95 11.61
C THR A 92 -0.10 -5.26 11.47
N GLY A 93 -1.23 -5.24 10.79
CA GLY A 93 -2.01 -6.44 10.47
C GLY A 93 -1.34 -7.36 9.44
N LEU A 94 -0.30 -6.87 8.73
CA LEU A 94 0.40 -7.58 7.66
C LEU A 94 1.88 -7.85 7.95
N SER A 95 2.52 -7.00 8.77
CA SER A 95 3.98 -7.05 9.02
C SER A 95 4.32 -6.51 10.40
N GLY A 96 5.42 -6.99 10.96
CA GLY A 96 6.02 -6.44 12.18
C GLY A 96 6.87 -5.19 11.97
N VAL A 97 6.94 -4.63 10.76
CA VAL A 97 7.82 -3.53 10.39
C VAL A 97 7.60 -2.25 11.22
N TYR A 98 6.35 -1.95 11.58
CA TYR A 98 6.02 -0.85 12.49
C TYR A 98 6.77 -0.97 13.80
N ASN A 99 6.79 -2.18 14.41
CA ASN A 99 7.50 -2.40 15.67
C ASN A 99 9.01 -2.23 15.52
N SER A 100 9.60 -2.64 14.38
CA SER A 100 11.01 -2.40 14.10
C SER A 100 11.34 -0.91 14.00
N ALA A 101 10.49 -0.12 13.32
CA ALA A 101 10.64 1.33 13.23
C ALA A 101 10.47 2.01 14.60
N TYR A 102 9.54 1.51 15.41
CA TYR A 102 9.27 2.03 16.75
C TYR A 102 10.43 1.81 17.70
N ILE A 103 11.05 0.61 17.71
CA ILE A 103 12.24 0.32 18.51
C ILE A 103 13.42 1.19 18.04
N ALA A 104 13.65 1.29 16.72
CA ALA A 104 14.71 2.15 16.19
C ALA A 104 14.53 3.61 16.59
N ARG A 105 13.28 4.12 16.59
CA ARG A 105 12.95 5.46 17.08
C ARG A 105 13.38 5.65 18.54
N ASP A 106 13.01 4.72 19.42
CA ASP A 106 13.28 4.85 20.85
C ASP A 106 14.79 4.89 21.14
N GLU A 107 15.56 4.00 20.49
CA GLU A 107 17.02 4.01 20.59
C GLU A 107 17.66 5.29 20.01
N LEU A 108 17.14 5.82 18.89
CA LEU A 108 17.67 7.05 18.30
C LEU A 108 17.33 8.31 19.09
N LEU A 109 16.20 8.34 19.79
CA LEU A 109 15.84 9.48 20.64
C LEU A 109 16.73 9.58 21.89
N GLU A 110 17.41 8.51 22.31
CA GLU A 110 18.45 8.56 23.30
C GLU A 110 19.72 9.30 22.79
N GLU A 111 20.03 9.12 21.48
CA GLU A 111 21.17 9.75 20.81
C GLU A 111 20.85 11.18 20.33
N TYR A 112 19.59 11.44 19.95
CA TYR A 112 19.10 12.72 19.40
C TYR A 112 17.90 13.26 20.20
N PRO A 113 18.07 13.65 21.49
CA PRO A 113 16.95 13.97 22.39
C PRO A 113 16.15 15.22 21.99
N ASP A 114 16.73 16.11 21.16
CA ASP A 114 16.07 17.32 20.67
C ASP A 114 15.31 17.10 19.35
N ARG A 115 15.29 15.87 18.82
CA ARG A 115 14.62 15.53 17.58
C ARG A 115 13.27 14.88 17.83
N LYS A 116 12.39 14.95 16.82
CA LYS A 116 11.09 14.27 16.83
C LYS A 116 11.09 13.17 15.79
N ILE A 117 10.70 11.99 16.19
CA ILE A 117 10.48 10.85 15.27
C ILE A 117 9.08 10.30 15.56
N TYR A 118 8.16 10.50 14.63
CA TYR A 118 6.81 9.96 14.71
C TYR A 118 6.67 8.77 13.77
N ILE A 119 6.13 7.67 14.28
CA ILE A 119 5.84 6.46 13.50
C ILE A 119 4.33 6.26 13.50
N VAL A 120 3.72 6.22 12.32
CA VAL A 120 2.28 6.02 12.13
C VAL A 120 2.04 4.67 11.47
N ASP A 121 1.16 3.85 12.05
CA ASP A 121 0.64 2.66 11.38
C ASP A 121 -0.47 3.08 10.40
N SER A 122 -0.23 2.87 9.11
CA SER A 122 -1.21 3.22 8.07
C SER A 122 -2.48 2.37 8.13
N LEU A 123 -2.43 1.19 8.74
CA LEU A 123 -3.45 0.15 8.61
C LEU A 123 -3.85 -0.11 7.15
N GLY A 124 -2.90 0.10 6.24
CA GLY A 124 -3.04 0.04 4.79
C GLY A 124 -1.86 -0.68 4.13
N ALA A 125 -1.95 -0.91 2.83
CA ALA A 125 -0.93 -1.56 2.01
C ALA A 125 -0.98 -1.04 0.56
N SER A 126 0.11 -1.26 -0.20
CA SER A 126 0.21 -0.94 -1.62
C SER A 126 -0.15 0.54 -1.89
N SER A 127 -0.63 0.89 -3.07
CA SER A 127 -0.96 2.29 -3.41
C SER A 127 -2.12 2.87 -2.60
N GLY A 128 -2.83 2.07 -1.77
CA GLY A 128 -3.80 2.59 -0.82
C GLY A 128 -3.12 3.36 0.31
N TYR A 129 -2.09 2.80 0.88
CA TYR A 129 -1.25 3.54 1.82
C TYR A 129 -0.38 4.59 1.09
N GLY A 130 -0.03 4.35 -0.20
CA GLY A 130 0.56 5.36 -1.08
C GLY A 130 -0.34 6.59 -1.26
N LEU A 131 -1.66 6.43 -1.40
CA LEU A 131 -2.63 7.52 -1.47
C LEU A 131 -2.67 8.34 -0.17
N LEU A 132 -2.56 7.68 0.99
CA LEU A 132 -2.41 8.39 2.26
C LEU A 132 -1.13 9.22 2.27
N ILE A 133 0.02 8.64 1.90
CA ILE A 133 1.32 9.30 1.84
C ILE A 133 1.29 10.52 0.92
N ASP A 134 0.70 10.41 -0.26
CA ASP A 134 0.56 11.51 -1.21
C ASP A 134 -0.27 12.67 -0.60
N THR A 135 -1.36 12.34 0.08
CA THR A 135 -2.17 13.35 0.80
C THR A 135 -1.38 14.03 1.93
N LEU A 136 -0.58 13.26 2.68
CA LEU A 136 0.28 13.83 3.73
C LEU A 136 1.38 14.73 3.15
N ALA A 137 1.91 14.39 1.97
CA ALA A 137 2.87 15.24 1.26
C ALA A 137 2.25 16.57 0.81
N GLU A 138 1.00 16.56 0.33
CA GLU A 138 0.27 17.79 0.01
C GLU A 138 0.10 18.69 1.25
N LEU A 139 -0.27 18.12 2.40
CA LEU A 139 -0.39 18.86 3.65
C LEU A 139 0.95 19.44 4.10
N LYS A 140 2.03 18.65 4.07
CA LYS A 140 3.39 19.14 4.34
C LYS A 140 3.77 20.30 3.41
N ASN A 141 3.53 20.15 2.11
CA ASN A 141 3.85 21.18 1.11
C ASN A 141 2.98 22.43 1.26
N SER A 142 1.79 22.33 1.85
CA SER A 142 0.96 23.50 2.23
C SER A 142 1.43 24.21 3.50
N GLY A 143 2.52 23.73 4.13
CA GLY A 143 3.14 24.37 5.30
C GLY A 143 2.66 23.82 6.64
N LYS A 144 1.92 22.71 6.69
CA LYS A 144 1.49 22.07 7.93
C LYS A 144 2.67 21.54 8.74
N SER A 145 2.60 21.65 10.08
CA SER A 145 3.58 21.11 11.00
C SER A 145 3.59 19.58 10.99
N ILE A 146 4.67 18.99 11.49
CA ILE A 146 4.80 17.53 11.58
C ILE A 146 3.70 16.92 12.46
N GLU A 147 3.28 17.61 13.52
CA GLU A 147 2.20 17.20 14.40
C GLU A 147 0.85 17.22 13.69
N GLU A 148 0.53 18.32 12.96
CA GLU A 148 -0.72 18.41 12.20
C GLU A 148 -0.83 17.31 11.14
N VAL A 149 0.27 16.97 10.46
CA VAL A 149 0.28 15.93 9.43
C VAL A 149 0.20 14.53 10.05
N ARG A 150 0.88 14.29 11.19
CA ARG A 150 0.74 13.05 11.96
C ARG A 150 -0.72 12.86 12.43
N ASP A 151 -1.31 13.89 13.02
CA ASP A 151 -2.66 13.83 13.59
C ASP A 151 -3.69 13.58 12.48
N PHE A 152 -3.54 14.21 11.32
CA PHE A 152 -4.34 13.92 10.14
C PHE A 152 -4.21 12.44 9.70
N ALA A 153 -2.98 11.91 9.68
CA ALA A 153 -2.76 10.50 9.31
C ALA A 153 -3.47 9.56 10.30
N GLU A 154 -3.35 9.81 11.61
CA GLU A 154 -4.00 9.01 12.65
C GLU A 154 -5.53 9.06 12.57
N GLU A 155 -6.09 10.23 12.29
CA GLU A 155 -7.53 10.42 12.15
C GLU A 155 -8.08 9.77 10.89
N ARG A 156 -7.37 9.89 9.76
CA ARG A 156 -7.89 9.56 8.43
C ARG A 156 -7.45 8.20 7.88
N LYS A 157 -6.51 7.50 8.50
CA LYS A 157 -6.01 6.21 8.00
C LYS A 157 -7.11 5.15 7.78
N LEU A 158 -8.16 5.13 8.59
CA LEU A 158 -9.30 4.22 8.42
C LEU A 158 -10.32 4.71 7.38
N ASN A 159 -10.15 5.92 6.85
CA ASN A 159 -10.96 6.44 5.76
C ASN A 159 -10.40 6.09 4.38
N VAL A 160 -9.20 5.52 4.29
CA VAL A 160 -8.66 5.00 3.04
C VAL A 160 -9.21 3.61 2.81
N HIS A 161 -10.10 3.45 1.85
CA HIS A 161 -10.64 2.16 1.45
C HIS A 161 -9.65 1.38 0.60
N HIS A 162 -9.60 0.08 0.83
CA HIS A 162 -8.75 -0.89 0.14
C HIS A 162 -9.64 -2.03 -0.31
N TRP A 163 -10.21 -1.95 -1.49
CA TRP A 163 -10.98 -3.03 -2.10
C TRP A 163 -10.15 -3.71 -3.17
N PHE A 164 -10.11 -5.03 -3.20
CA PHE A 164 -9.34 -5.75 -4.20
C PHE A 164 -9.97 -7.09 -4.54
N PHE A 165 -9.72 -7.54 -5.76
CA PHE A 165 -10.01 -8.90 -6.18
C PHE A 165 -8.76 -9.57 -6.73
N SER A 166 -8.74 -10.89 -6.71
CA SER A 166 -7.71 -11.69 -7.33
C SER A 166 -8.33 -12.89 -8.04
N THR A 167 -7.64 -13.41 -9.05
CA THR A 167 -8.05 -14.65 -9.73
C THR A 167 -7.51 -15.90 -9.04
N ASP A 168 -6.54 -15.74 -8.13
CA ASP A 168 -5.96 -16.82 -7.33
C ASP A 168 -5.51 -16.28 -5.96
N LEU A 169 -5.84 -16.99 -4.88
CA LEU A 169 -5.47 -16.66 -3.51
C LEU A 169 -4.34 -17.54 -2.95
N THR A 170 -3.69 -18.35 -3.77
CA THR A 170 -2.65 -19.28 -3.33
C THR A 170 -1.46 -18.56 -2.71
N SER A 171 -0.97 -17.48 -3.34
CA SER A 171 0.13 -16.67 -2.81
C SER A 171 -0.23 -15.97 -1.50
N TYR A 172 -1.46 -15.49 -1.36
CA TYR A 172 -1.96 -14.89 -0.12
C TYR A 172 -1.94 -15.87 1.06
N TYR A 173 -2.38 -17.11 0.82
CA TYR A 173 -2.37 -18.16 1.84
C TYR A 173 -0.94 -18.61 2.16
N ARG A 174 -0.12 -18.89 1.14
CA ARG A 174 1.29 -19.27 1.32
C ARG A 174 2.06 -18.22 2.11
N GLY A 175 1.82 -16.96 1.82
CA GLY A 175 2.38 -15.82 2.54
C GLY A 175 1.80 -15.61 3.95
N GLY A 176 0.75 -16.34 4.35
CA GLY A 176 0.13 -16.24 5.66
C GLY A 176 -0.72 -14.98 5.89
N ARG A 177 -1.12 -14.25 4.83
CA ARG A 177 -1.92 -13.02 4.93
C ARG A 177 -3.42 -13.27 4.85
N ILE A 178 -3.82 -14.49 4.47
CA ILE A 178 -5.20 -14.99 4.62
C ILE A 178 -5.22 -16.40 5.23
N THR A 179 -6.37 -16.80 5.78
CA THR A 179 -6.56 -18.15 6.32
C THR A 179 -6.78 -19.18 5.21
N LYS A 180 -6.57 -20.47 5.52
CA LYS A 180 -6.87 -21.59 4.60
C LYS A 180 -8.33 -21.59 4.14
N THR A 181 -9.26 -21.26 5.03
CA THR A 181 -10.68 -21.17 4.69
C THR A 181 -10.92 -20.08 3.63
N ALA A 182 -10.24 -18.94 3.75
CA ALA A 182 -10.33 -17.85 2.76
C ALA A 182 -9.75 -18.28 1.40
N GLN A 183 -8.63 -19.03 1.37
CA GLN A 183 -8.03 -19.55 0.15
C GLN A 183 -8.99 -20.42 -0.65
N ILE A 184 -9.73 -21.33 0.01
CA ILE A 184 -10.67 -22.26 -0.66
C ILE A 184 -11.72 -21.50 -1.50
N PHE A 185 -12.09 -20.29 -1.08
CA PHE A 185 -13.00 -19.44 -1.87
C PHE A 185 -12.42 -18.97 -3.22
N GLY A 186 -11.09 -18.88 -3.34
CA GLY A 186 -10.41 -18.38 -4.55
C GLY A 186 -9.94 -19.49 -5.51
N THR A 187 -10.02 -20.77 -5.17
CA THR A 187 -9.52 -21.87 -6.01
C THR A 187 -10.58 -22.48 -6.96
N MET A 188 -11.81 -21.98 -6.93
CA MET A 188 -12.88 -22.48 -7.81
C MET A 188 -12.79 -21.82 -9.17
N LEU A 189 -12.91 -22.61 -10.25
CA LEU A 189 -12.86 -22.15 -11.63
C LEU A 189 -13.83 -20.98 -11.89
N ASN A 190 -13.32 -19.88 -12.46
CA ASN A 190 -14.07 -18.65 -12.76
C ASN A 190 -14.67 -17.94 -11.54
N ILE A 191 -14.21 -18.19 -10.35
CA ILE A 191 -14.59 -17.42 -9.17
C ILE A 191 -13.53 -16.35 -8.88
N CYS A 192 -13.99 -15.11 -8.74
CA CYS A 192 -13.16 -13.97 -8.34
C CYS A 192 -13.63 -13.49 -6.96
N PRO A 193 -12.88 -13.79 -5.89
CA PRO A 193 -13.17 -13.25 -4.57
C PRO A 193 -12.90 -11.74 -4.55
N LEU A 194 -13.81 -10.99 -3.92
CA LEU A 194 -13.64 -9.58 -3.57
C LEU A 194 -13.34 -9.50 -2.07
N LEU A 195 -12.24 -8.84 -1.77
CA LEU A 195 -11.70 -8.68 -0.42
C LEU A 195 -11.56 -7.18 -0.10
N ASN A 196 -11.40 -6.89 1.18
CA ASN A 196 -10.94 -5.57 1.63
C ASN A 196 -9.98 -5.71 2.83
N MET A 197 -9.58 -4.56 3.39
CA MET A 197 -8.89 -4.52 4.67
C MET A 197 -9.87 -4.14 5.79
N ASP A 198 -9.78 -4.86 6.93
CA ASP A 198 -10.53 -4.55 8.15
C ASP A 198 -9.91 -3.38 8.94
N ASN A 199 -10.51 -3.03 10.08
CA ASN A 199 -10.04 -1.95 10.95
C ASN A 199 -8.71 -2.26 11.67
N ASN A 200 -8.29 -3.53 11.66
CA ASN A 200 -7.00 -3.98 12.18
C ASN A 200 -5.93 -4.07 11.06
N GLY A 201 -6.25 -3.62 9.86
CA GLY A 201 -5.36 -3.65 8.71
C GLY A 201 -5.05 -5.06 8.19
N LYS A 202 -5.98 -6.02 8.36
CA LYS A 202 -5.88 -7.39 7.85
C LYS A 202 -6.74 -7.58 6.60
N LEU A 203 -6.34 -8.53 5.76
CA LEU A 203 -7.07 -8.85 4.53
C LEU A 203 -8.27 -9.76 4.84
N ILE A 204 -9.47 -9.33 4.47
CA ILE A 204 -10.72 -10.03 4.76
C ILE A 204 -11.49 -10.32 3.48
N PRO A 205 -11.80 -11.59 3.17
CA PRO A 205 -12.74 -11.96 2.11
C PRO A 205 -14.16 -11.49 2.46
N ARG A 206 -14.80 -10.79 1.54
CA ARG A 206 -16.18 -10.29 1.74
C ARG A 206 -17.20 -11.06 0.92
N THR A 207 -16.96 -11.17 -0.36
CA THR A 207 -17.87 -11.81 -1.31
C THR A 207 -17.09 -12.51 -2.41
N LYS A 208 -17.79 -13.31 -3.21
CA LYS A 208 -17.24 -13.96 -4.39
C LYS A 208 -18.18 -13.77 -5.56
N TYR A 209 -17.59 -13.51 -6.72
CA TYR A 209 -18.34 -13.31 -7.96
C TYR A 209 -17.90 -14.30 -9.03
N ARG A 210 -18.82 -14.63 -9.92
CA ARG A 210 -18.50 -15.49 -11.07
C ARG A 210 -18.09 -14.63 -12.25
N GLY A 211 -16.81 -14.76 -12.64
CA GLY A 211 -16.22 -14.07 -13.77
C GLY A 211 -15.71 -12.66 -13.46
N LYS A 212 -14.66 -12.24 -14.19
CA LYS A 212 -13.98 -10.96 -14.02
C LYS A 212 -14.91 -9.76 -14.25
N LYS A 213 -15.74 -9.79 -15.29
CA LYS A 213 -16.64 -8.68 -15.60
C LYS A 213 -17.50 -8.29 -14.39
N LYS A 214 -18.06 -9.29 -13.70
CA LYS A 214 -18.93 -9.03 -12.54
C LYS A 214 -18.15 -8.43 -11.36
N VAL A 215 -16.96 -8.94 -11.04
CA VAL A 215 -16.17 -8.40 -9.92
C VAL A 215 -15.65 -7.00 -10.21
N ILE A 216 -15.34 -6.66 -11.48
CA ILE A 216 -14.98 -5.31 -11.92
C ILE A 216 -16.14 -4.32 -11.68
N GLU A 217 -17.37 -4.69 -12.01
CA GLU A 217 -18.54 -3.87 -11.70
C GLU A 217 -18.71 -3.69 -10.18
N GLU A 218 -18.56 -4.76 -9.42
CA GLU A 218 -18.80 -4.75 -7.99
C GLU A 218 -17.72 -4.01 -7.18
N ILE A 219 -16.45 -4.07 -7.56
CA ILE A 219 -15.41 -3.29 -6.89
C ILE A 219 -15.66 -1.78 -7.06
N VAL A 220 -16.15 -1.34 -8.22
CA VAL A 220 -16.52 0.05 -8.46
C VAL A 220 -17.81 0.41 -7.71
N ASN A 221 -18.76 -0.52 -7.56
CA ASN A 221 -19.94 -0.28 -6.73
C ASN A 221 -19.55 -0.04 -5.26
N ARG A 222 -18.49 -0.70 -4.73
CA ARG A 222 -17.97 -0.40 -3.39
C ARG A 222 -17.49 1.06 -3.27
N MET A 223 -16.87 1.59 -4.33
CA MET A 223 -16.49 3.00 -4.34
C MET A 223 -17.73 3.90 -4.37
N VAL A 224 -18.77 3.56 -5.14
CA VAL A 224 -20.04 4.32 -5.14
C VAL A 224 -20.71 4.34 -3.76
N GLU A 225 -20.62 3.23 -3.03
CA GLU A 225 -21.22 3.08 -1.70
C GLU A 225 -20.48 3.86 -0.61
N HIS A 226 -19.14 3.94 -0.70
CA HIS A 226 -18.29 4.36 0.41
C HIS A 226 -17.52 5.65 0.18
N ALA A 227 -17.34 6.12 -1.07
CA ALA A 227 -16.52 7.30 -1.35
C ALA A 227 -17.06 8.58 -0.69
N ASP A 228 -16.17 9.43 -0.20
CA ASP A 228 -16.50 10.73 0.37
C ASP A 228 -17.36 11.54 -0.63
N GLY A 229 -18.59 11.88 -0.27
CA GLY A 229 -19.54 12.58 -1.17
C GLY A 229 -20.17 11.68 -2.25
N GLY A 230 -20.03 10.35 -2.17
CA GLY A 230 -20.61 9.40 -3.14
C GLY A 230 -20.13 9.66 -4.56
N LEU A 231 -21.05 9.78 -5.53
CA LEU A 231 -20.70 10.05 -6.94
C LEU A 231 -20.09 11.45 -7.18
N ASP A 232 -20.16 12.34 -6.20
CA ASP A 232 -19.52 13.65 -6.24
C ASP A 232 -18.08 13.63 -5.67
N TYR A 233 -17.51 12.43 -5.45
CA TYR A 233 -16.15 12.28 -5.00
C TYR A 233 -15.17 13.09 -5.87
N SER A 234 -14.37 13.93 -5.20
CA SER A 234 -13.42 14.85 -5.84
C SER A 234 -11.98 14.64 -5.37
N GLY A 235 -11.71 13.51 -4.71
CA GLY A 235 -10.37 13.10 -4.32
C GLY A 235 -9.63 12.35 -5.43
N LYS A 236 -8.36 12.01 -5.16
CA LYS A 236 -7.56 11.09 -5.99
C LYS A 236 -8.07 9.67 -5.86
N CYS A 237 -7.90 8.87 -6.90
CA CYS A 237 -8.23 7.46 -6.92
C CYS A 237 -7.06 6.67 -7.49
N TYR A 238 -6.59 5.67 -6.75
CA TYR A 238 -5.46 4.84 -7.13
C TYR A 238 -5.89 3.40 -7.36
N ILE A 239 -5.19 2.73 -8.28
CA ILE A 239 -5.30 1.30 -8.52
C ILE A 239 -3.90 0.70 -8.46
N SER A 240 -3.76 -0.47 -7.83
CA SER A 240 -2.59 -1.32 -7.99
C SER A 240 -2.96 -2.59 -8.73
N GLU A 241 -2.08 -3.04 -9.64
CA GLU A 241 -2.29 -4.26 -10.40
C GLU A 241 -1.05 -5.17 -10.38
N SER A 242 -1.24 -6.49 -10.42
CA SER A 242 -0.18 -7.47 -10.47
C SER A 242 -0.23 -8.27 -11.77
N ALA A 243 0.51 -7.81 -12.79
CA ALA A 243 0.56 -8.40 -14.15
C ALA A 243 -0.83 -8.63 -14.79
N CYS A 244 -1.77 -7.69 -14.59
CA CYS A 244 -3.13 -7.73 -15.15
C CYS A 244 -3.66 -6.33 -15.50
N TYR A 245 -2.83 -5.54 -16.18
CA TYR A 245 -3.11 -4.14 -16.51
C TYR A 245 -4.46 -3.92 -17.22
N ASP A 246 -4.88 -4.81 -18.12
CA ASP A 246 -6.15 -4.68 -18.82
C ASP A 246 -7.36 -4.75 -17.87
N ASP A 247 -7.29 -5.60 -16.84
CA ASP A 247 -8.33 -5.69 -15.81
C ASP A 247 -8.34 -4.40 -14.95
N ALA A 248 -7.16 -3.87 -14.59
CA ALA A 248 -7.02 -2.61 -13.87
C ALA A 248 -7.53 -1.42 -14.69
N ARG A 249 -7.22 -1.37 -16.00
CA ARG A 249 -7.72 -0.33 -16.89
C ARG A 249 -9.25 -0.38 -17.01
N ALA A 250 -9.83 -1.58 -17.09
CA ALA A 250 -11.30 -1.73 -17.12
C ALA A 250 -11.96 -1.18 -15.83
N VAL A 251 -11.35 -1.41 -14.65
CA VAL A 251 -11.82 -0.81 -13.39
C VAL A 251 -11.71 0.71 -13.46
N ALA A 252 -10.57 1.23 -13.89
CA ALA A 252 -10.30 2.67 -13.97
C ALA A 252 -11.25 3.37 -14.95
N ASP A 253 -11.52 2.78 -16.13
CA ASP A 253 -12.48 3.32 -17.11
C ASP A 253 -13.89 3.42 -16.52
N LEU A 254 -14.29 2.40 -15.76
CA LEU A 254 -15.60 2.38 -15.11
C LEU A 254 -15.68 3.44 -13.98
N VAL A 255 -14.62 3.59 -13.18
CA VAL A 255 -14.50 4.65 -12.17
C VAL A 255 -14.61 6.02 -12.84
N GLU A 256 -13.78 6.31 -13.85
CA GLU A 256 -13.76 7.60 -14.56
C GLU A 256 -15.09 7.88 -15.28
N SER A 257 -15.81 6.83 -15.69
CA SER A 257 -17.15 6.99 -16.27
C SER A 257 -18.21 7.43 -15.27
N LYS A 258 -18.11 6.99 -14.00
CA LYS A 258 -19.08 7.27 -12.93
C LYS A 258 -18.74 8.54 -12.14
N PHE A 259 -17.48 8.75 -11.79
CA PHE A 259 -17.01 9.83 -10.91
C PHE A 259 -16.46 11.01 -11.71
N LYS A 260 -17.33 11.96 -12.06
CA LYS A 260 -16.99 13.07 -12.97
C LYS A 260 -16.17 14.19 -12.31
N LYS A 261 -16.03 14.18 -10.98
CA LYS A 261 -15.32 15.20 -10.20
C LYS A 261 -13.98 14.71 -9.64
N LEU A 262 -13.49 13.54 -10.09
CA LEU A 262 -12.18 13.03 -9.66
C LEU A 262 -11.09 14.09 -9.80
N ASN A 263 -10.17 14.13 -8.82
CA ASN A 263 -8.96 14.94 -8.91
C ASN A 263 -7.94 14.25 -9.84
N GLY A 264 -8.04 14.53 -11.13
CA GLY A 264 -7.22 13.90 -12.16
C GLY A 264 -7.80 12.59 -12.70
N LYS A 265 -6.95 11.82 -13.37
CA LYS A 265 -7.25 10.46 -13.83
C LYS A 265 -6.99 9.45 -12.73
N VAL A 266 -7.62 8.28 -12.83
CA VAL A 266 -7.25 7.15 -11.98
C VAL A 266 -5.79 6.78 -12.24
N GLU A 267 -4.97 6.79 -11.20
CA GLU A 267 -3.57 6.41 -11.27
C GLU A 267 -3.44 4.89 -11.11
N ILE A 268 -2.80 4.24 -12.07
CA ILE A 268 -2.58 2.78 -12.05
C ILE A 268 -1.10 2.53 -11.80
N ASN A 269 -0.81 1.87 -10.69
CA ASN A 269 0.53 1.47 -10.28
C ASN A 269 0.68 -0.05 -10.34
N SER A 270 1.90 -0.52 -10.57
CA SER A 270 2.21 -1.95 -10.40
C SER A 270 2.33 -2.29 -8.92
N VAL A 271 1.81 -3.43 -8.52
CA VAL A 271 2.09 -4.01 -7.20
C VAL A 271 3.58 -4.34 -7.13
N GLY A 272 4.28 -3.81 -6.11
CA GLY A 272 5.71 -4.01 -5.89
C GLY A 272 6.06 -5.47 -5.54
N THR A 273 7.37 -5.77 -5.54
CA THR A 273 7.86 -7.16 -5.40
C THR A 273 7.54 -7.78 -4.05
N VAL A 274 7.55 -6.99 -2.97
CA VAL A 274 7.20 -7.49 -1.63
C VAL A 274 5.71 -7.78 -1.50
N ILE A 275 4.84 -6.84 -1.87
CA ILE A 275 3.39 -7.08 -1.87
C ILE A 275 3.05 -8.19 -2.88
N GLY A 276 3.67 -8.18 -4.07
CA GLY A 276 3.50 -9.18 -5.12
C GLY A 276 3.88 -10.60 -4.72
N SER A 277 4.89 -10.77 -3.84
CA SER A 277 5.26 -12.07 -3.26
C SER A 277 4.11 -12.72 -2.48
N HIS A 278 3.22 -11.89 -1.90
CA HIS A 278 2.07 -12.34 -1.13
C HIS A 278 0.77 -12.36 -1.92
N THR A 279 0.66 -11.57 -3.00
CA THR A 279 -0.57 -11.51 -3.80
C THR A 279 -0.51 -12.39 -5.05
N GLY A 280 0.68 -12.60 -5.59
CA GLY A 280 0.85 -13.24 -6.90
C GLY A 280 0.28 -12.39 -8.04
N PRO A 281 0.31 -12.91 -9.29
CA PRO A 281 -0.28 -12.24 -10.44
C PRO A 281 -1.81 -12.29 -10.41
N GLY A 282 -2.47 -11.33 -11.08
CA GLY A 282 -3.94 -11.32 -11.28
C GLY A 282 -4.72 -10.59 -10.18
N THR A 283 -4.08 -9.76 -9.36
CA THR A 283 -4.74 -8.90 -8.38
C THR A 283 -4.96 -7.50 -8.94
N VAL A 284 -6.16 -6.96 -8.75
CA VAL A 284 -6.49 -5.54 -8.95
C VAL A 284 -7.05 -4.98 -7.66
N ALA A 285 -6.45 -3.91 -7.17
CA ALA A 285 -6.85 -3.22 -5.95
C ALA A 285 -7.21 -1.76 -6.24
N LEU A 286 -8.36 -1.31 -5.70
CA LEU A 286 -8.92 0.03 -5.86
C LEU A 286 -8.85 0.76 -4.52
N PHE A 287 -8.33 2.00 -4.54
CA PHE A 287 -8.11 2.82 -3.36
C PHE A 287 -8.71 4.22 -3.52
N PHE A 288 -9.39 4.68 -2.49
CA PHE A 288 -10.03 5.98 -2.44
C PHE A 288 -10.30 6.39 -0.98
N PHE A 289 -10.50 7.68 -0.74
CA PHE A 289 -10.99 8.16 0.55
C PHE A 289 -12.51 8.05 0.63
N GLY A 290 -13.01 7.66 1.80
CA GLY A 290 -14.44 7.46 2.02
C GLY A 290 -14.83 7.55 3.49
N ASP A 291 -16.01 7.05 3.82
CA ASP A 291 -16.46 6.86 5.18
C ASP A 291 -15.44 5.99 5.96
N LYS A 292 -15.55 5.99 7.28
CA LYS A 292 -14.69 5.16 8.10
C LYS A 292 -14.99 3.68 7.84
N ARG A 293 -13.97 2.90 7.50
CA ARG A 293 -14.09 1.44 7.34
C ARG A 293 -14.72 0.83 8.58
N VAL A 294 -15.62 -0.13 8.39
CA VAL A 294 -16.23 -0.94 9.44
C VAL A 294 -15.90 -2.41 9.22
N ASP A 295 -15.82 -3.20 10.29
CA ASP A 295 -15.50 -4.63 10.25
C ASP A 295 -16.65 -5.48 9.68
#